data_2d9f882ed52600120c8ad836ffa7ef44
#
_entry.id   2d9f882ed52600120c8ad836ffa7ef44
#
_cell.length_a   1.000
_cell.length_b   1.000
_cell.length_c   1.000
_cell.angle_alpha   90.00
_cell.angle_beta   90.00
_cell.angle_gamma   90.00
#
_symmetry.space_group_name_H-M   'P 1'
#
loop_
_entity.id
_entity.type
_entity.pdbx_description
1 polymer ?
#
loop_
_entity_poly.entity_id
_entity_poly.type
_entity_poly.pdbx_seq_one_letter_code
_entity_poly.pdbx_strand_id
1 'polypeptide(L)'
;MAQERRKHVLVTGANGFQGGAVARLLAADGHDVRGLVRDGAKAAALPAGITPVHGDLGDPEALRAAFDGVTHAVVTMPLEYDPETVAGYARNLAEAAHEAGVRRLVHNVNTPLPDEPGPYPGFETRRVAERILLEGKVPVVAVRPTVYLENLFSPWNGPAIVNDGVLAYPLPADRRVAWMSHADLSRVAARALDEDVPAGRAWNVGGAEILTGPDLATAFGRALGREVTYLPLDVAAFEEGLGRAIGPETAAGVAGIYHYAGTGRAPDLLAPSPADVETVFGVRLTPVTEWVAAQSWESWARAAD
;
A
#
# COMPACT_ATOMS: atom_id res chain seq x y z
N MET A 1 -14.31 19.59 -22.07
CA MET A 1 -13.51 18.72 -21.21
C MET A 1 -12.50 18.03 -22.12
N ALA A 2 -11.22 18.25 -21.96
CA ALA A 2 -10.19 17.53 -22.73
C ALA A 2 -10.32 16.04 -22.37
N GLN A 3 -10.51 15.19 -23.37
CA GLN A 3 -10.55 13.75 -23.23
C GLN A 3 -9.19 13.35 -22.66
N GLU A 4 -9.16 12.91 -21.42
CA GLU A 4 -7.93 12.51 -20.74
C GLU A 4 -7.24 11.44 -21.58
N ARG A 5 -6.03 11.71 -22.01
CA ARG A 5 -5.34 10.89 -22.99
C ARG A 5 -5.06 9.54 -22.36
N ARG A 6 -5.54 8.44 -22.95
CA ARG A 6 -5.29 7.07 -22.54
C ARG A 6 -3.80 6.85 -22.22
N LYS A 7 -3.49 6.48 -20.99
CA LYS A 7 -2.13 6.19 -20.52
C LYS A 7 -1.82 4.72 -20.77
N HIS A 8 -0.56 4.40 -21.08
CA HIS A 8 -0.02 3.05 -21.07
C HIS A 8 0.74 2.88 -19.76
N VAL A 9 0.19 2.12 -18.82
CA VAL A 9 0.66 2.09 -17.44
C VAL A 9 1.23 0.72 -17.09
N LEU A 10 2.49 0.67 -16.64
CA LEU A 10 3.07 -0.51 -16.03
C LEU A 10 2.82 -0.49 -14.51
N VAL A 11 2.29 -1.58 -13.96
CA VAL A 11 2.05 -1.74 -12.53
C VAL A 11 2.87 -2.92 -12.01
N THR A 12 3.76 -2.67 -11.04
CA THR A 12 4.42 -3.76 -10.30
C THR A 12 3.53 -4.26 -9.18
N GLY A 13 3.62 -5.54 -8.83
CA GLY A 13 2.76 -6.13 -7.81
C GLY A 13 1.27 -6.16 -8.20
N ALA A 14 0.92 -6.14 -9.49
CA ALA A 14 -0.45 -6.06 -9.99
C ALA A 14 -1.33 -7.26 -9.62
N ASN A 15 -0.77 -8.39 -9.20
CA ASN A 15 -1.48 -9.54 -8.66
C ASN A 15 -1.58 -9.55 -7.11
N GLY A 16 -1.02 -8.53 -6.45
CA GLY A 16 -1.14 -8.32 -5.00
C GLY A 16 -2.33 -7.43 -4.64
N PHE A 17 -2.54 -7.23 -3.34
CA PHE A 17 -3.67 -6.43 -2.84
C PHE A 17 -3.63 -4.97 -3.30
N GLN A 18 -2.52 -4.29 -3.10
CA GLN A 18 -2.37 -2.86 -3.40
C GLN A 18 -2.22 -2.61 -4.90
N GLY A 19 -1.19 -3.22 -5.53
CA GLY A 19 -0.96 -3.06 -6.96
C GLY A 19 -2.13 -3.56 -7.81
N GLY A 20 -2.79 -4.64 -7.38
CA GLY A 20 -3.99 -5.16 -8.04
C GLY A 20 -5.19 -4.21 -7.93
N ALA A 21 -5.36 -3.51 -6.80
CA ALA A 21 -6.41 -2.51 -6.66
C ALA A 21 -6.16 -1.31 -7.59
N VAL A 22 -4.92 -0.82 -7.65
CA VAL A 22 -4.53 0.25 -8.57
C VAL A 22 -4.72 -0.16 -10.03
N ALA A 23 -4.25 -1.36 -10.40
CA ALA A 23 -4.36 -1.85 -11.77
C ALA A 23 -5.81 -2.00 -12.24
N ARG A 24 -6.72 -2.51 -11.36
CA ARG A 24 -8.16 -2.60 -11.64
C ARG A 24 -8.78 -1.22 -11.87
N LEU A 25 -8.47 -0.24 -11.02
CA LEU A 25 -9.00 1.11 -11.16
C LEU A 25 -8.55 1.73 -12.48
N LEU A 26 -7.26 1.69 -12.79
CA LEU A 26 -6.71 2.25 -14.02
C LEU A 26 -7.30 1.59 -15.28
N ALA A 27 -7.51 0.27 -15.25
CA ALA A 27 -8.16 -0.45 -16.35
C ALA A 27 -9.65 -0.05 -16.50
N ALA A 28 -10.37 0.11 -15.39
CA ALA A 28 -11.76 0.58 -15.37
C ALA A 28 -11.90 2.02 -15.90
N ASP A 29 -10.89 2.88 -15.66
CA ASP A 29 -10.81 4.24 -16.18
C ASP A 29 -10.39 4.30 -17.68
N GLY A 30 -10.22 3.14 -18.32
CA GLY A 30 -9.95 3.03 -19.76
C GLY A 30 -8.48 3.17 -20.15
N HIS A 31 -7.55 3.09 -19.19
CA HIS A 31 -6.12 3.05 -19.46
C HIS A 31 -5.68 1.67 -19.97
N ASP A 32 -4.54 1.61 -20.66
CA ASP A 32 -3.88 0.37 -21.06
C ASP A 32 -2.93 -0.07 -19.94
N VAL A 33 -3.31 -1.13 -19.22
CA VAL A 33 -2.60 -1.53 -18.01
C VAL A 33 -1.85 -2.84 -18.23
N ARG A 34 -0.55 -2.80 -17.96
CA ARG A 34 0.33 -3.98 -17.93
C ARG A 34 0.71 -4.31 -16.49
N GLY A 35 0.58 -5.58 -16.12
CA GLY A 35 1.02 -6.08 -14.82
C GLY A 35 2.36 -6.81 -14.94
N LEU A 36 3.39 -6.32 -14.23
CA LEU A 36 4.68 -7.02 -14.18
C LEU A 36 4.55 -8.29 -13.33
N VAL A 37 4.87 -9.43 -13.92
CA VAL A 37 4.78 -10.76 -13.28
C VAL A 37 6.05 -11.57 -13.52
N ARG A 38 6.45 -12.37 -12.53
CA ARG A 38 7.68 -13.19 -12.63
C ARG A 38 7.46 -14.55 -13.30
N ASP A 39 6.24 -15.04 -13.28
CA ASP A 39 5.92 -16.39 -13.81
C ASP A 39 4.48 -16.47 -14.34
N GLY A 40 4.20 -17.56 -15.08
CA GLY A 40 2.90 -17.79 -15.72
C GLY A 40 1.76 -18.01 -14.74
N ALA A 41 2.02 -18.58 -13.54
CA ALA A 41 0.97 -18.77 -12.52
C ALA A 41 0.49 -17.41 -11.99
N LYS A 42 1.42 -16.47 -11.79
CA LYS A 42 1.08 -15.09 -11.40
C LYS A 42 0.42 -14.31 -12.53
N ALA A 43 0.76 -14.61 -13.80
CA ALA A 43 0.05 -14.02 -14.93
C ALA A 43 -1.43 -14.42 -14.96
N ALA A 44 -1.75 -15.68 -14.67
CA ALA A 44 -3.13 -16.17 -14.59
C ALA A 44 -3.93 -15.58 -13.41
N ALA A 45 -3.25 -15.07 -12.38
CA ALA A 45 -3.85 -14.44 -11.21
C ALA A 45 -4.08 -12.93 -11.37
N LEU A 46 -3.73 -12.34 -12.52
CA LEU A 46 -4.00 -10.91 -12.76
C LEU A 46 -5.50 -10.66 -12.89
N PRO A 47 -5.99 -9.51 -12.43
CA PRO A 47 -7.36 -9.09 -12.66
C PRO A 47 -7.68 -8.97 -14.15
N ALA A 48 -8.95 -9.15 -14.51
CA ALA A 48 -9.41 -9.00 -15.89
C ALA A 48 -9.09 -7.60 -16.45
N GLY A 49 -8.72 -7.54 -17.73
CA GLY A 49 -8.38 -6.28 -18.42
C GLY A 49 -6.93 -5.83 -18.21
N ILE A 50 -6.10 -6.59 -17.49
CA ILE A 50 -4.69 -6.30 -17.28
C ILE A 50 -3.84 -7.26 -18.10
N THR A 51 -2.96 -6.72 -18.93
CA THR A 51 -2.07 -7.51 -19.77
C THR A 51 -0.83 -7.95 -18.98
N PRO A 52 -0.55 -9.25 -18.85
CA PRO A 52 0.67 -9.71 -18.22
C PRO A 52 1.90 -9.34 -19.03
N VAL A 53 2.94 -8.86 -18.35
CA VAL A 53 4.28 -8.69 -18.93
C VAL A 53 5.28 -9.38 -18.01
N HIS A 54 6.10 -10.26 -18.61
CA HIS A 54 7.11 -10.99 -17.87
C HIS A 54 8.30 -10.10 -17.53
N GLY A 55 8.76 -10.15 -16.26
CA GLY A 55 9.96 -9.47 -15.83
C GLY A 55 10.18 -9.64 -14.32
N ASP A 56 11.44 -9.50 -13.95
CA ASP A 56 11.90 -9.45 -12.55
C ASP A 56 12.60 -8.12 -12.31
N LEU A 57 12.44 -7.54 -11.11
CA LEU A 57 13.08 -6.26 -10.76
C LEU A 57 14.62 -6.37 -10.71
N GLY A 58 15.14 -7.57 -10.53
CA GLY A 58 16.57 -7.88 -10.59
C GLY A 58 17.13 -8.06 -11.99
N ASP A 59 16.28 -8.12 -13.02
CA ASP A 59 16.68 -8.32 -14.42
C ASP A 59 16.49 -7.03 -15.25
N PRO A 60 17.57 -6.28 -15.52
CA PRO A 60 17.48 -5.03 -16.29
C PRO A 60 16.96 -5.21 -17.72
N GLU A 61 17.28 -6.34 -18.39
CA GLU A 61 16.85 -6.58 -19.77
C GLU A 61 15.34 -6.87 -19.81
N ALA A 62 14.86 -7.72 -18.92
CA ALA A 62 13.44 -8.00 -18.78
C ALA A 62 12.64 -6.73 -18.45
N LEU A 63 13.17 -5.84 -17.60
CA LEU A 63 12.53 -4.56 -17.30
C LEU A 63 12.50 -3.63 -18.52
N ARG A 64 13.58 -3.49 -19.29
CA ARG A 64 13.56 -2.70 -20.54
C ARG A 64 12.46 -3.18 -21.49
N ALA A 65 12.34 -4.50 -21.66
CA ALA A 65 11.27 -5.07 -22.46
C ALA A 65 9.87 -4.79 -21.90
N ALA A 66 9.71 -4.85 -20.58
CA ALA A 66 8.44 -4.57 -19.90
C ALA A 66 8.01 -3.10 -20.03
N PHE A 67 8.96 -2.17 -20.06
CA PHE A 67 8.72 -0.74 -20.21
C PHE A 67 8.54 -0.28 -21.67
N ASP A 68 8.74 -1.14 -22.66
CA ASP A 68 8.57 -0.74 -24.08
C ASP A 68 7.17 -0.20 -24.35
N GLY A 69 7.07 1.06 -24.83
CA GLY A 69 5.82 1.77 -25.08
C GLY A 69 5.03 2.21 -23.82
N VAL A 70 5.58 2.02 -22.63
CA VAL A 70 4.97 2.50 -21.37
C VAL A 70 5.15 4.01 -21.25
N THR A 71 4.09 4.71 -20.87
CA THR A 71 4.11 6.17 -20.68
C THR A 71 4.10 6.56 -19.20
N HIS A 72 3.57 5.71 -18.34
CA HIS A 72 3.44 5.92 -16.89
C HIS A 72 3.71 4.62 -16.14
N ALA A 73 4.12 4.70 -14.88
CA ALA A 73 4.29 3.51 -14.06
C ALA A 73 3.78 3.72 -12.63
N VAL A 74 3.26 2.65 -12.03
CA VAL A 74 2.99 2.57 -10.59
C VAL A 74 3.82 1.44 -10.02
N VAL A 75 4.73 1.78 -9.12
CA VAL A 75 5.74 0.87 -8.60
C VAL A 75 5.52 0.65 -7.10
N THR A 76 5.41 -0.61 -6.72
CA THR A 76 5.45 -1.09 -5.35
C THR A 76 6.60 -2.07 -5.23
N MET A 77 7.52 -1.85 -4.27
CA MET A 77 8.60 -2.79 -4.00
C MET A 77 8.07 -4.04 -3.30
N PRO A 78 8.67 -5.23 -3.56
CA PRO A 78 8.34 -6.42 -2.80
C PRO A 78 8.74 -6.29 -1.32
N LEU A 79 8.29 -7.25 -0.49
CA LEU A 79 8.71 -7.38 0.90
C LEU A 79 10.15 -7.95 0.96
N GLU A 80 11.08 -7.13 0.48
CA GLU A 80 12.52 -7.38 0.50
C GLU A 80 13.16 -6.45 1.53
N TYR A 81 14.08 -6.98 2.33
CA TYR A 81 14.70 -6.27 3.44
C TYR A 81 16.23 -6.23 3.36
N ASP A 82 16.84 -6.80 2.32
CA ASP A 82 18.23 -6.55 1.99
C ASP A 82 18.39 -5.21 1.26
N PRO A 83 19.13 -4.23 1.83
CA PRO A 83 19.25 -2.89 1.24
C PRO A 83 19.90 -2.87 -0.14
N GLU A 84 20.86 -3.76 -0.40
CA GLU A 84 21.57 -3.80 -1.69
C GLU A 84 20.65 -4.36 -2.79
N THR A 85 19.89 -5.39 -2.49
CA THR A 85 18.89 -5.96 -3.40
C THR A 85 17.83 -4.92 -3.75
N VAL A 86 17.28 -4.22 -2.75
CA VAL A 86 16.28 -3.16 -2.98
C VAL A 86 16.86 -1.99 -3.74
N ALA A 87 18.11 -1.59 -3.46
CA ALA A 87 18.79 -0.55 -4.23
C ALA A 87 18.99 -0.97 -5.70
N GLY A 88 19.32 -2.25 -5.94
CA GLY A 88 19.40 -2.82 -7.29
C GLY A 88 18.08 -2.72 -8.03
N TYR A 89 16.98 -3.13 -7.41
CA TYR A 89 15.63 -3.04 -7.98
C TYR A 89 15.25 -1.59 -8.33
N ALA A 90 15.51 -0.66 -7.41
CA ALA A 90 15.18 0.74 -7.62
C ALA A 90 15.99 1.37 -8.78
N ARG A 91 17.30 1.06 -8.88
CA ARG A 91 18.14 1.51 -10.00
C ARG A 91 17.68 0.96 -11.33
N ASN A 92 17.40 -0.35 -11.42
CA ASN A 92 16.92 -1.00 -12.63
C ASN A 92 15.59 -0.40 -13.10
N LEU A 93 14.65 -0.16 -12.18
CA LEU A 93 13.37 0.49 -12.48
C LEU A 93 13.55 1.93 -12.98
N ALA A 94 14.39 2.72 -12.30
CA ALA A 94 14.65 4.12 -12.67
C ALA A 94 15.27 4.22 -14.06
N GLU A 95 16.22 3.33 -14.38
CA GLU A 95 16.90 3.30 -15.68
C GLU A 95 15.96 2.86 -16.81
N ALA A 96 15.25 1.72 -16.62
CA ALA A 96 14.33 1.21 -17.63
C ALA A 96 13.19 2.21 -17.91
N ALA A 97 12.65 2.85 -16.88
CA ALA A 97 11.62 3.88 -17.04
C ALA A 97 12.16 5.12 -17.78
N HIS A 98 13.41 5.54 -17.51
CA HIS A 98 14.05 6.65 -18.21
C HIS A 98 14.30 6.33 -19.68
N GLU A 99 14.90 5.18 -19.97
CA GLU A 99 15.20 4.75 -21.36
C GLU A 99 13.94 4.61 -22.22
N ALA A 100 12.83 4.15 -21.62
CA ALA A 100 11.53 4.05 -22.29
C ALA A 100 10.81 5.40 -22.47
N GLY A 101 11.33 6.49 -21.90
CA GLY A 101 10.70 7.80 -21.95
C GLY A 101 9.42 7.90 -21.11
N VAL A 102 9.35 7.18 -20.00
CA VAL A 102 8.24 7.27 -19.04
C VAL A 102 8.12 8.71 -18.57
N ARG A 103 6.92 9.27 -18.70
CA ARG A 103 6.64 10.67 -18.36
C ARG A 103 6.45 10.88 -16.86
N ARG A 104 5.96 9.85 -16.17
CA ARG A 104 5.68 9.92 -14.73
C ARG A 104 5.65 8.54 -14.10
N LEU A 105 6.20 8.46 -12.89
CA LEU A 105 6.22 7.28 -12.05
C LEU A 105 5.63 7.61 -10.68
N VAL A 106 4.73 6.76 -10.20
CA VAL A 106 4.23 6.78 -8.83
C VAL A 106 4.89 5.64 -8.06
N HIS A 107 5.59 5.98 -6.97
CA HIS A 107 6.19 5.00 -6.07
C HIS A 107 5.33 4.84 -4.81
N ASN A 108 4.68 3.70 -4.65
CA ASN A 108 4.05 3.32 -3.39
C ASN A 108 5.10 2.78 -2.42
N VAL A 109 5.40 3.54 -1.39
CA VAL A 109 6.43 3.24 -0.38
C VAL A 109 5.96 2.19 0.63
N ASN A 110 4.66 1.90 0.69
CA ASN A 110 4.00 0.96 1.61
C ASN A 110 3.89 1.42 3.08
N THR A 111 4.64 2.41 3.51
CA THR A 111 4.59 2.92 4.89
C THR A 111 5.12 4.35 4.93
N PRO A 112 4.67 5.20 5.86
CA PRO A 112 5.36 6.45 6.16
C PRO A 112 6.76 6.16 6.71
N LEU A 113 7.69 7.08 6.50
CA LEU A 113 9.07 6.93 6.97
C LEU A 113 9.33 7.90 8.11
N PRO A 114 9.95 7.47 9.22
CA PRO A 114 10.47 8.37 10.23
C PRO A 114 11.50 9.33 9.62
N ASP A 115 11.63 10.53 10.17
CA ASP A 115 12.60 11.52 9.67
C ASP A 115 14.04 11.01 9.83
N GLU A 116 14.32 10.36 10.97
CA GLU A 116 15.65 9.82 11.27
C GLU A 116 15.75 8.32 10.90
N PRO A 117 16.88 7.89 10.33
CA PRO A 117 17.18 6.49 10.14
C PRO A 117 17.18 5.71 11.46
N GLY A 118 16.90 4.40 11.38
CA GLY A 118 16.81 3.55 12.55
C GLY A 118 17.16 2.09 12.27
N PRO A 119 17.08 1.21 13.29
CA PRO A 119 17.47 -0.18 13.15
C PRO A 119 16.37 -1.07 12.51
N TYR A 120 15.37 -0.47 11.88
CA TYR A 120 14.20 -1.19 11.35
C TYR A 120 14.30 -1.35 9.83
N PRO A 121 14.66 -2.53 9.31
CA PRO A 121 14.81 -2.77 7.87
C PRO A 121 13.56 -2.41 7.07
N GLY A 122 12.36 -2.56 7.67
CA GLY A 122 11.09 -2.17 7.07
C GLY A 122 10.99 -0.71 6.67
N PHE A 123 11.69 0.21 7.34
CA PHE A 123 11.78 1.61 6.93
C PHE A 123 13.00 1.86 6.03
N GLU A 124 14.15 1.30 6.37
CA GLU A 124 15.41 1.68 5.73
C GLU A 124 15.48 1.22 4.28
N THR A 125 14.98 0.03 3.96
CA THR A 125 14.92 -0.44 2.57
C THR A 125 13.95 0.40 1.73
N ARG A 126 12.84 0.88 2.32
CA ARG A 126 11.90 1.79 1.65
C ARG A 126 12.52 3.16 1.43
N ARG A 127 13.27 3.67 2.40
CA ARG A 127 14.02 4.93 2.29
C ARG A 127 15.05 4.87 1.16
N VAL A 128 15.77 3.75 1.04
CA VAL A 128 16.74 3.52 -0.05
C VAL A 128 16.06 3.56 -1.42
N ALA A 129 14.97 2.80 -1.59
CA ALA A 129 14.23 2.77 -2.85
C ALA A 129 13.65 4.13 -3.23
N GLU A 130 12.99 4.80 -2.27
CA GLU A 130 12.39 6.11 -2.47
C GLU A 130 13.42 7.15 -2.91
N ARG A 131 14.57 7.21 -2.21
CA ARG A 131 15.65 8.13 -2.54
C ARG A 131 16.16 7.90 -3.96
N ILE A 132 16.47 6.66 -4.34
CA ILE A 132 16.99 6.33 -5.68
C ILE A 132 15.97 6.73 -6.77
N LEU A 133 14.69 6.44 -6.55
CA LEU A 133 13.66 6.79 -7.53
C LEU A 133 13.44 8.30 -7.64
N LEU A 134 13.43 9.04 -6.50
CA LEU A 134 13.26 10.51 -6.50
C LEU A 134 14.46 11.24 -7.08
N GLU A 135 15.69 10.73 -6.91
CA GLU A 135 16.92 11.25 -7.51
C GLU A 135 17.06 10.89 -9.00
N GLY A 136 16.18 9.99 -9.52
CA GLY A 136 16.17 9.55 -10.90
C GLY A 136 15.76 10.66 -11.88
N LYS A 137 15.84 10.35 -13.17
CA LYS A 137 15.55 11.30 -14.26
C LYS A 137 14.07 11.39 -14.64
N VAL A 138 13.26 10.42 -14.23
CA VAL A 138 11.80 10.42 -14.45
C VAL A 138 11.13 11.21 -13.33
N PRO A 139 10.12 12.06 -13.62
CA PRO A 139 9.33 12.70 -12.57
C PRO A 139 8.62 11.65 -11.69
N VAL A 140 8.93 11.61 -10.39
CA VAL A 140 8.39 10.64 -9.43
C VAL A 140 7.52 11.34 -8.40
N VAL A 141 6.34 10.76 -8.11
CA VAL A 141 5.53 11.05 -6.93
C VAL A 141 5.64 9.84 -5.99
N ALA A 142 6.28 10.00 -4.84
CA ALA A 142 6.28 8.96 -3.82
C ALA A 142 5.06 9.14 -2.92
N VAL A 143 4.28 8.08 -2.73
CA VAL A 143 3.16 8.04 -1.78
C VAL A 143 3.51 7.10 -0.63
N ARG A 144 3.40 7.59 0.60
CA ARG A 144 3.70 6.88 1.83
C ARG A 144 2.40 6.62 2.59
N PRO A 145 1.67 5.55 2.23
CA PRO A 145 0.40 5.24 2.88
C PRO A 145 0.60 4.78 4.33
N THR A 146 -0.41 5.00 5.14
CA THR A 146 -0.48 4.50 6.50
C THR A 146 -0.91 3.02 6.54
N VAL A 147 -1.50 2.59 7.64
CA VAL A 147 -1.99 1.22 7.84
C VAL A 147 -3.29 1.00 7.06
N TYR A 148 -3.44 -0.20 6.49
CA TYR A 148 -4.59 -0.52 5.65
C TYR A 148 -5.75 -1.14 6.42
N LEU A 149 -6.97 -0.70 6.10
CA LEU A 149 -8.22 -1.25 6.63
C LEU A 149 -8.39 -2.73 6.24
N GLU A 150 -7.91 -3.13 5.07
CA GLU A 150 -7.98 -4.51 4.59
C GLU A 150 -7.20 -5.50 5.48
N ASN A 151 -6.23 -5.04 6.28
CA ASN A 151 -5.59 -5.87 7.30
C ASN A 151 -6.60 -6.38 8.34
N LEU A 152 -7.70 -5.64 8.55
CA LEU A 152 -8.77 -5.99 9.48
C LEU A 152 -9.80 -6.93 8.83
N PHE A 153 -9.97 -6.87 7.52
CA PHE A 153 -10.80 -7.81 6.75
C PHE A 153 -9.95 -8.99 6.26
N SER A 154 -9.42 -9.77 7.17
CA SER A 154 -8.46 -10.85 6.91
C SER A 154 -8.82 -12.10 7.72
N PRO A 155 -8.29 -13.28 7.37
CA PRO A 155 -8.49 -14.50 8.15
C PRO A 155 -8.02 -14.40 9.62
N TRP A 156 -7.14 -13.47 9.93
CA TRP A 156 -6.60 -13.24 11.28
C TRP A 156 -7.54 -12.41 12.15
N ASN A 157 -8.18 -11.38 11.58
CA ASN A 157 -8.99 -10.41 12.31
C ASN A 157 -10.50 -10.59 12.07
N GLY A 158 -10.90 -10.92 10.84
CA GLY A 158 -12.31 -10.99 10.46
C GLY A 158 -13.16 -11.88 11.38
N PRO A 159 -12.74 -13.13 11.69
CA PRO A 159 -13.49 -14.00 12.58
C PRO A 159 -13.66 -13.43 14.00
N ALA A 160 -12.62 -12.85 14.60
CA ALA A 160 -12.69 -12.27 15.94
C ALA A 160 -13.60 -11.04 15.99
N ILE A 161 -13.54 -10.19 14.97
CA ILE A 161 -14.42 -9.01 14.86
C ILE A 161 -15.88 -9.44 14.77
N VAL A 162 -16.17 -10.42 13.89
CA VAL A 162 -17.55 -10.83 13.61
C VAL A 162 -18.14 -11.70 14.72
N ASN A 163 -17.40 -12.64 15.28
CA ASN A 163 -17.94 -13.60 16.24
C ASN A 163 -17.80 -13.12 17.70
N ASP A 164 -16.67 -12.48 18.00
CA ASP A 164 -16.32 -12.17 19.40
C ASP A 164 -16.37 -10.66 19.70
N GLY A 165 -16.55 -9.79 18.69
CA GLY A 165 -16.55 -8.34 18.85
C GLY A 165 -15.17 -7.79 19.24
N VAL A 166 -14.09 -8.45 18.85
CA VAL A 166 -12.72 -8.06 19.18
C VAL A 166 -11.96 -7.64 17.92
N LEU A 167 -11.50 -6.39 17.90
CA LEU A 167 -10.61 -5.85 16.90
C LEU A 167 -9.19 -5.84 17.49
N ALA A 168 -8.37 -6.82 17.11
CA ALA A 168 -7.03 -6.99 17.63
C ALA A 168 -5.98 -6.48 16.62
N TYR A 169 -5.04 -5.61 17.05
CA TYR A 169 -4.00 -5.09 16.17
C TYR A 169 -2.72 -4.71 16.94
N PRO A 170 -1.50 -4.87 16.36
CA PRO A 170 -0.23 -4.63 17.05
C PRO A 170 0.16 -3.15 17.12
N LEU A 171 -0.78 -2.30 17.51
CA LEU A 171 -0.57 -0.88 17.79
C LEU A 171 -1.10 -0.53 19.18
N PRO A 172 -0.43 0.37 19.92
CA PRO A 172 -0.95 0.89 21.18
C PRO A 172 -2.36 1.46 21.02
N ALA A 173 -3.21 1.28 22.03
CA ALA A 173 -4.61 1.71 21.96
C ALA A 173 -4.78 3.22 21.72
N ASP A 174 -3.87 4.03 22.23
CA ASP A 174 -3.85 5.49 22.10
C ASP A 174 -3.15 5.99 20.83
N ARG A 175 -2.57 5.10 20.04
CA ARG A 175 -1.90 5.48 18.78
C ARG A 175 -2.92 6.02 17.78
N ARG A 176 -2.66 7.25 17.31
CA ARG A 176 -3.47 7.90 16.29
C ARG A 176 -3.09 7.39 14.91
N VAL A 177 -4.06 6.92 14.13
CA VAL A 177 -3.86 6.33 12.81
C VAL A 177 -4.92 6.82 11.84
N ALA A 178 -4.50 7.28 10.67
CA ALA A 178 -5.38 7.56 9.54
C ALA A 178 -5.50 6.29 8.67
N TRP A 179 -6.33 5.34 9.08
CA TRP A 179 -6.52 4.05 8.40
C TRP A 179 -6.98 4.24 6.96
N MET A 180 -6.24 3.69 6.00
CA MET A 180 -6.48 3.89 4.58
C MET A 180 -7.01 2.63 3.90
N SER A 181 -8.01 2.75 3.03
CA SER A 181 -8.44 1.62 2.20
C SER A 181 -7.56 1.48 0.95
N HIS A 182 -7.45 0.25 0.41
CA HIS A 182 -6.79 0.03 -0.89
C HIS A 182 -7.52 0.77 -2.02
N ALA A 183 -8.82 0.99 -1.90
CA ALA A 183 -9.58 1.79 -2.85
C ALA A 183 -9.14 3.26 -2.84
N ASP A 184 -8.94 3.84 -1.64
CA ASP A 184 -8.45 5.21 -1.51
C ASP A 184 -7.01 5.32 -2.00
N LEU A 185 -6.14 4.37 -1.65
CA LEU A 185 -4.78 4.30 -2.19
C LEU A 185 -4.78 4.27 -3.72
N SER A 186 -5.70 3.51 -4.32
CA SER A 186 -5.82 3.40 -5.78
C SER A 186 -6.18 4.74 -6.41
N ARG A 187 -7.14 5.48 -5.83
CA ARG A 187 -7.51 6.82 -6.29
C ARG A 187 -6.36 7.81 -6.16
N VAL A 188 -5.65 7.79 -5.02
CA VAL A 188 -4.45 8.61 -4.81
C VAL A 188 -3.37 8.28 -5.83
N ALA A 189 -3.07 6.99 -6.06
CA ALA A 189 -2.07 6.55 -7.02
C ALA A 189 -2.44 6.92 -8.47
N ALA A 190 -3.72 6.78 -8.86
CA ALA A 190 -4.21 7.17 -10.18
C ALA A 190 -4.06 8.69 -10.40
N ARG A 191 -4.46 9.50 -9.41
CA ARG A 191 -4.30 10.97 -9.47
C ARG A 191 -2.82 11.39 -9.45
N ALA A 192 -1.96 10.67 -8.74
CA ALA A 192 -0.53 10.93 -8.73
C ALA A 192 0.13 10.73 -10.11
N LEU A 193 -0.51 10.04 -11.05
CA LEU A 193 -0.07 9.94 -12.45
C LEU A 193 -0.37 11.20 -13.27
N ASP A 194 -1.16 12.15 -12.78
CA ASP A 194 -1.50 13.37 -13.49
C ASP A 194 -0.45 14.47 -13.23
N GLU A 195 -0.23 15.31 -14.24
CA GLU A 195 0.86 16.29 -14.23
C GLU A 195 0.65 17.45 -13.24
N ASP A 196 -0.57 17.70 -12.82
CA ASP A 196 -0.93 18.74 -11.85
C ASP A 196 -0.56 18.38 -10.41
N VAL A 197 -0.33 17.09 -10.09
CA VAL A 197 0.18 16.67 -8.79
C VAL A 197 1.71 16.89 -8.73
N PRO A 198 2.25 17.62 -7.75
CA PRO A 198 3.68 17.91 -7.69
C PRO A 198 4.55 16.65 -7.56
N ALA A 199 5.47 16.47 -8.53
CA ALA A 199 6.48 15.42 -8.53
C ALA A 199 7.78 15.85 -7.83
N GLY A 200 8.75 14.92 -7.71
CA GLY A 200 10.04 15.13 -7.08
C GLY A 200 9.99 15.14 -5.56
N ARG A 201 8.94 14.60 -4.96
CA ARG A 201 8.77 14.56 -3.51
C ARG A 201 7.90 13.40 -3.04
N ALA A 202 7.94 13.13 -1.73
CA ALA A 202 7.09 12.17 -1.05
C ALA A 202 5.91 12.86 -0.35
N TRP A 203 4.78 12.14 -0.29
CA TRP A 203 3.56 12.55 0.38
C TRP A 203 3.12 11.46 1.35
N ASN A 204 3.00 11.78 2.63
CA ASN A 204 2.34 10.88 3.59
C ASN A 204 0.83 10.92 3.31
N VAL A 205 0.23 9.76 3.11
CA VAL A 205 -1.20 9.63 2.76
C VAL A 205 -1.89 8.66 3.71
N GLY A 206 -3.10 9.03 4.12
CA GLY A 206 -3.92 8.23 5.03
C GLY A 206 -5.39 8.26 4.64
N GLY A 207 -6.24 7.62 5.44
CA GLY A 207 -7.69 7.62 5.24
C GLY A 207 -8.39 8.86 5.75
N ALA A 208 -9.73 8.85 5.68
CA ALA A 208 -10.59 10.00 5.95
C ALA A 208 -10.58 10.50 7.41
N GLU A 209 -10.18 9.64 8.35
CA GLU A 209 -10.31 9.90 9.78
C GLU A 209 -9.03 9.48 10.50
N ILE A 210 -8.60 10.30 11.47
CA ILE A 210 -7.50 9.95 12.37
C ILE A 210 -8.12 9.39 13.66
N LEU A 211 -7.97 8.09 13.87
CA LEU A 211 -8.62 7.35 14.94
C LEU A 211 -7.61 6.70 15.88
N THR A 212 -7.94 6.64 17.17
CA THR A 212 -7.31 5.74 18.13
C THR A 212 -7.88 4.33 17.98
N GLY A 213 -7.28 3.33 18.65
CA GLY A 213 -7.84 1.97 18.66
C GLY A 213 -9.31 1.90 19.13
N PRO A 214 -9.67 2.50 20.27
CA PRO A 214 -11.07 2.58 20.73
C PRO A 214 -11.99 3.31 19.76
N ASP A 215 -11.54 4.40 19.12
CA ASP A 215 -12.34 5.12 18.12
C ASP A 215 -12.62 4.22 16.89
N LEU A 216 -11.59 3.50 16.41
CA LEU A 216 -11.73 2.54 15.33
C LEU A 216 -12.73 1.43 15.69
N ALA A 217 -12.62 0.84 16.87
CA ALA A 217 -13.56 -0.17 17.35
C ALA A 217 -14.99 0.38 17.43
N THR A 218 -15.15 1.62 17.87
CA THR A 218 -16.46 2.31 17.88
C THR A 218 -17.04 2.48 16.48
N ALA A 219 -16.20 2.85 15.49
CA ALA A 219 -16.63 2.98 14.10
C ALA A 219 -17.07 1.63 13.50
N PHE A 220 -16.34 0.57 13.81
CA PHE A 220 -16.71 -0.81 13.43
C PHE A 220 -18.03 -1.22 14.11
N GLY A 221 -18.16 -0.98 15.40
CA GLY A 221 -19.38 -1.31 16.15
C GLY A 221 -20.64 -0.63 15.60
N ARG A 222 -20.52 0.65 15.23
CA ARG A 222 -21.62 1.39 14.56
C ARG A 222 -22.01 0.78 13.23
N ALA A 223 -21.03 0.43 12.40
CA ALA A 223 -21.30 -0.12 11.08
C ALA A 223 -21.85 -1.56 11.13
N LEU A 224 -21.40 -2.36 12.11
CA LEU A 224 -21.82 -3.76 12.29
C LEU A 224 -23.06 -3.92 13.18
N GLY A 225 -23.54 -2.85 13.81
CA GLY A 225 -24.70 -2.89 14.70
C GLY A 225 -24.47 -3.70 15.99
N ARG A 226 -23.25 -3.78 16.49
CA ARG A 226 -22.85 -4.55 17.67
C ARG A 226 -21.69 -3.86 18.42
N GLU A 227 -21.48 -4.29 19.68
CA GLU A 227 -20.28 -3.83 20.40
C GLU A 227 -19.02 -4.45 19.83
N VAL A 228 -17.98 -3.61 19.62
CA VAL A 228 -16.63 -4.01 19.23
C VAL A 228 -15.64 -3.33 20.16
N THR A 229 -14.69 -4.09 20.68
CA THR A 229 -13.62 -3.59 21.55
C THR A 229 -12.27 -3.70 20.87
N TYR A 230 -11.37 -2.73 21.10
CA TYR A 230 -10.01 -2.78 20.60
C TYR A 230 -9.10 -3.54 21.57
N LEU A 231 -8.29 -4.45 21.03
CA LEU A 231 -7.28 -5.19 21.77
C LEU A 231 -5.90 -4.92 21.18
N PRO A 232 -5.01 -4.15 21.88
CA PRO A 232 -3.63 -4.02 21.44
C PRO A 232 -2.92 -5.36 21.59
N LEU A 233 -2.39 -5.86 20.47
CA LEU A 233 -1.60 -7.10 20.46
C LEU A 233 -0.16 -6.82 20.86
N ASP A 234 0.44 -7.76 21.56
CA ASP A 234 1.90 -7.80 21.74
C ASP A 234 2.58 -7.98 20.38
N VAL A 235 3.55 -7.09 20.07
CA VAL A 235 4.18 -7.06 18.74
C VAL A 235 5.03 -8.32 18.51
N ALA A 236 5.64 -8.89 19.55
CA ALA A 236 6.44 -10.11 19.40
C ALA A 236 5.55 -11.33 19.11
N ALA A 237 4.38 -11.42 19.76
CA ALA A 237 3.40 -12.46 19.46
C ALA A 237 2.81 -12.30 18.05
N PHE A 238 2.58 -11.07 17.60
CA PHE A 238 2.17 -10.79 16.22
C PHE A 238 3.24 -11.22 15.21
N GLU A 239 4.53 -10.87 15.46
CA GLU A 239 5.66 -11.24 14.62
C GLU A 239 5.79 -12.77 14.50
N GLU A 240 5.71 -13.49 15.61
CA GLU A 240 5.73 -14.96 15.61
C GLU A 240 4.58 -15.55 14.78
N GLY A 241 3.36 -15.05 14.98
CA GLY A 241 2.19 -15.48 14.21
C GLY A 241 2.34 -15.23 12.71
N LEU A 242 2.81 -14.05 12.34
CA LEU A 242 3.05 -13.66 10.95
C LEU A 242 4.19 -14.49 10.34
N GLY A 243 5.23 -14.80 11.12
CA GLY A 243 6.38 -15.62 10.68
C GLY A 243 5.99 -17.01 10.20
N ARG A 244 4.94 -17.59 10.76
CA ARG A 244 4.40 -18.89 10.32
C ARG A 244 3.76 -18.81 8.93
N ALA A 245 3.28 -17.64 8.52
CA ALA A 245 2.58 -17.44 7.25
C ALA A 245 3.51 -16.98 6.11
N ILE A 246 4.47 -16.07 6.40
CA ILE A 246 5.29 -15.40 5.38
C ILE A 246 6.81 -15.57 5.59
N GLY A 247 7.20 -16.37 6.57
CA GLY A 247 8.60 -16.59 6.96
C GLY A 247 9.11 -15.56 7.98
N PRO A 248 10.06 -15.97 8.85
CA PRO A 248 10.50 -15.16 9.99
C PRO A 248 11.18 -13.84 9.59
N GLU A 249 12.01 -13.83 8.58
CA GLU A 249 12.72 -12.62 8.11
C GLU A 249 11.74 -11.56 7.59
N THR A 250 10.77 -11.99 6.77
CA THR A 250 9.75 -11.11 6.23
C THR A 250 8.85 -10.58 7.35
N ALA A 251 8.49 -11.42 8.32
CA ALA A 251 7.68 -11.04 9.46
C ALA A 251 8.40 -10.01 10.35
N ALA A 252 9.70 -10.21 10.64
CA ALA A 252 10.51 -9.26 11.39
C ALA A 252 10.56 -7.88 10.71
N GLY A 253 10.72 -7.87 9.38
CA GLY A 253 10.70 -6.63 8.61
C GLY A 253 9.35 -5.88 8.70
N VAL A 254 8.23 -6.60 8.66
CA VAL A 254 6.90 -6.02 8.85
C VAL A 254 6.70 -5.58 10.30
N ALA A 255 7.04 -6.43 11.28
CA ALA A 255 6.87 -6.15 12.71
C ALA A 255 7.70 -4.95 13.18
N GLY A 256 8.83 -4.69 12.55
CA GLY A 256 9.69 -3.54 12.84
C GLY A 256 8.94 -2.20 12.81
N ILE A 257 7.95 -2.06 11.94
CA ILE A 257 7.09 -0.87 11.87
C ILE A 257 6.26 -0.71 13.16
N TYR A 258 5.71 -1.81 13.67
CA TYR A 258 4.90 -1.83 14.89
C TYR A 258 5.75 -1.72 16.15
N HIS A 259 6.93 -2.32 16.18
CA HIS A 259 7.93 -2.10 17.23
C HIS A 259 8.29 -0.62 17.34
N TYR A 260 8.57 0.04 16.21
CA TYR A 260 8.82 1.49 16.20
C TYR A 260 7.62 2.28 16.72
N ALA A 261 6.42 1.98 16.25
CA ALA A 261 5.20 2.64 16.73
C ALA A 261 5.02 2.50 18.26
N GLY A 262 5.39 1.34 18.82
CA GLY A 262 5.37 1.09 20.27
C GLY A 262 6.38 1.91 21.08
N THR A 263 7.43 2.48 20.46
CA THR A 263 8.45 3.30 21.18
C THR A 263 7.93 4.66 21.62
N GLY A 264 6.77 5.11 21.17
CA GLY A 264 6.27 6.45 21.40
C GLY A 264 6.92 7.54 20.55
N ARG A 265 7.97 7.21 19.76
CA ARG A 265 8.60 8.13 18.82
C ARG A 265 7.64 8.47 17.67
N ALA A 266 7.81 9.66 17.10
CA ALA A 266 7.00 10.17 15.99
C ALA A 266 5.50 9.82 16.15
N PRO A 267 4.81 10.38 17.15
CA PRO A 267 3.43 9.98 17.50
C PRO A 267 2.44 10.15 16.36
N ASP A 268 2.69 11.11 15.46
CA ASP A 268 1.84 11.43 14.33
C ASP A 268 2.30 10.81 12.99
N LEU A 269 3.32 9.93 13.01
CA LEU A 269 3.82 9.27 11.79
C LEU A 269 2.71 8.57 11.00
N LEU A 270 1.76 7.94 11.69
CA LEU A 270 0.64 7.21 11.09
C LEU A 270 -0.65 8.07 10.98
N ALA A 271 -0.56 9.37 11.23
CA ALA A 271 -1.71 10.27 11.29
C ALA A 271 -1.55 11.51 10.36
N PRO A 272 -1.23 11.33 9.06
CA PRO A 272 -1.21 12.46 8.13
C PRO A 272 -2.60 13.09 8.02
N SER A 273 -2.63 14.39 7.71
CA SER A 273 -3.87 15.16 7.58
C SER A 273 -4.72 14.64 6.40
N PRO A 274 -5.96 14.19 6.60
CA PRO A 274 -6.86 13.81 5.52
C PRO A 274 -7.13 14.96 4.54
N ALA A 275 -7.29 16.18 5.05
CA ALA A 275 -7.55 17.37 4.24
C ALA A 275 -6.39 17.68 3.28
N ASP A 276 -5.14 17.44 3.68
CA ASP A 276 -3.98 17.63 2.81
C ASP A 276 -3.98 16.60 1.67
N VAL A 277 -4.35 15.33 1.97
CA VAL A 277 -4.47 14.28 0.95
C VAL A 277 -5.56 14.64 -0.06
N GLU A 278 -6.75 15.02 0.42
CA GLU A 278 -7.86 15.42 -0.45
C GLU A 278 -7.52 16.64 -1.30
N THR A 279 -6.84 17.63 -0.73
CA THR A 279 -6.44 18.85 -1.45
C THR A 279 -5.39 18.56 -2.53
N VAL A 280 -4.35 17.80 -2.19
CA VAL A 280 -3.22 17.54 -3.11
C VAL A 280 -3.64 16.64 -4.26
N PHE A 281 -4.40 15.58 -3.97
CA PHE A 281 -4.77 14.58 -4.96
C PHE A 281 -6.17 14.80 -5.56
N GLY A 282 -6.96 15.73 -5.04
CA GLY A 282 -8.33 15.96 -5.52
C GLY A 282 -9.24 14.74 -5.37
N VAL A 283 -9.02 13.92 -4.33
CA VAL A 283 -9.78 12.69 -4.07
C VAL A 283 -10.67 12.88 -2.84
N ARG A 284 -11.82 12.23 -2.82
CA ARG A 284 -12.60 12.05 -1.59
C ARG A 284 -12.15 10.76 -0.92
N LEU A 285 -11.77 10.85 0.35
CA LEU A 285 -11.43 9.69 1.17
C LEU A 285 -12.68 9.03 1.76
N THR A 286 -12.63 7.72 1.92
CA THR A 286 -13.76 6.91 2.40
C THR A 286 -13.77 6.85 3.92
N PRO A 287 -14.84 7.29 4.62
CA PRO A 287 -14.99 7.11 6.05
C PRO A 287 -14.91 5.61 6.45
N VAL A 288 -14.36 5.33 7.63
CA VAL A 288 -14.21 3.94 8.11
C VAL A 288 -15.54 3.22 8.20
N THR A 289 -16.59 3.88 8.67
CA THR A 289 -17.94 3.29 8.76
C THR A 289 -18.51 2.93 7.38
N GLU A 290 -18.25 3.75 6.36
CA GLU A 290 -18.65 3.48 4.97
C GLU A 290 -17.89 2.28 4.41
N TRP A 291 -16.57 2.24 4.66
CA TRP A 291 -15.74 1.11 4.25
C TRP A 291 -16.17 -0.21 4.92
N VAL A 292 -16.41 -0.19 6.24
CA VAL A 292 -16.87 -1.37 6.98
C VAL A 292 -18.21 -1.87 6.45
N ALA A 293 -19.17 -0.98 6.23
CA ALA A 293 -20.51 -1.36 5.71
C ALA A 293 -20.46 -1.96 4.29
N ALA A 294 -19.42 -1.67 3.52
CA ALA A 294 -19.26 -2.21 2.16
C ALA A 294 -18.63 -3.61 2.12
N GLN A 295 -18.15 -4.16 3.24
CA GLN A 295 -17.52 -5.49 3.26
C GLN A 295 -18.53 -6.59 3.58
N SER A 296 -18.31 -7.78 3.02
CA SER A 296 -19.11 -9.00 3.27
C SER A 296 -18.66 -9.69 4.57
N TRP A 297 -18.88 -9.05 5.73
CA TRP A 297 -18.44 -9.54 7.03
C TRP A 297 -19.05 -10.89 7.40
N GLU A 298 -20.24 -11.23 6.89
CA GLU A 298 -20.89 -12.52 7.04
C GLU A 298 -20.02 -13.69 6.57
N SER A 299 -19.08 -13.47 5.65
CA SER A 299 -18.13 -14.50 5.21
C SER A 299 -17.21 -15.01 6.32
N TRP A 300 -17.09 -14.26 7.41
CA TRP A 300 -16.29 -14.60 8.60
C TRP A 300 -17.13 -15.13 9.76
N ALA A 301 -18.45 -15.17 9.61
CA ALA A 301 -19.33 -15.71 10.64
C ALA A 301 -19.11 -17.23 10.80
N ARG A 302 -19.13 -17.70 12.05
CA ARG A 302 -19.19 -19.15 12.32
C ARG A 302 -20.50 -19.70 11.75
N ALA A 303 -20.46 -20.91 11.18
CA ALA A 303 -21.69 -21.61 10.82
C ALA A 303 -22.58 -21.71 12.06
N ALA A 304 -23.88 -21.43 11.92
CA ALA A 304 -24.83 -21.69 12.99
C ALA A 304 -24.89 -23.20 13.17
N ASP A 305 -24.66 -23.67 14.43
CA ASP A 305 -24.78 -25.08 14.81
C ASP A 305 -26.23 -25.58 14.64
#